data_851c86d09a1dc591341b88a510145079
#
_entry.id   851c86d09a1dc591341b88a510145079
#
_cell.length_a   1.000
_cell.length_b   1.000
_cell.length_c   1.000
_cell.angle_alpha   90.00
_cell.angle_beta   90.00
_cell.angle_gamma   90.00
#
_symmetry.space_group_name_H-M   'P 1'
#
loop_
_entity.id
_entity.type
_entity.pdbx_description
1 polymer ?
#
loop_
_entity_poly.entity_id
_entity_poly.type
_entity_poly.pdbx_seq_one_letter_code
_entity_poly.pdbx_strand_id
1 'polypeptide(L)'
;MKKIILAAIALLVLSSSAFAAEKIVLGVTPFPAKEIADVAKEVLAKQGYELDIKEFTDFVQPNFALEDKSLDANFFQHIPYLENMKSEKKLDIVPLVKVHLLPIGIYSQKVTSLKDVKEKSVVAVPNDPTNGFRAYKLLEREGLLKMKPGNKLTAADIVENPKKLKIRELEAPQLPRTLPDTTISVINMNFAVDAGLNPSKDALALESKDSPYAVVLACRSGDKDSAKIKALAKALNSPEVKKFINEKLSAKGVIPAF
;
A
#
# COMPACT_ATOMS: atom_id res chain seq x y z
N MET A 1 66.44 36.41 37.69
CA MET A 1 65.61 36.66 36.53
C MET A 1 64.94 35.34 36.18
N LYS A 2 63.67 35.20 36.60
CA LYS A 2 62.91 33.96 36.42
C LYS A 2 62.09 34.12 35.14
N LYS A 3 62.33 33.29 34.12
CA LYS A 3 61.54 33.23 32.91
C LYS A 3 60.28 32.43 33.19
N ILE A 4 59.12 33.09 33.13
CA ILE A 4 57.81 32.43 33.18
C ILE A 4 57.47 31.98 31.75
N ILE A 5 57.39 30.66 31.56
CA ILE A 5 56.92 30.05 30.34
C ILE A 5 55.39 29.90 30.48
N LEU A 6 54.61 30.73 29.76
CA LEU A 6 53.18 30.54 29.62
C LEU A 6 52.90 29.45 28.61
N ALA A 7 52.49 28.30 29.09
CA ALA A 7 51.95 27.22 28.20
C ALA A 7 50.49 27.56 27.88
N ALA A 8 50.23 28.01 26.65
CA ALA A 8 48.88 28.15 26.10
C ALA A 8 48.35 26.75 25.75
N ILE A 9 47.49 26.19 26.60
CA ILE A 9 46.71 24.99 26.28
C ILE A 9 45.56 25.44 25.37
N ALA A 10 45.74 25.21 24.07
CA ALA A 10 44.70 25.33 23.09
C ALA A 10 43.68 24.17 23.32
N LEU A 11 42.58 24.45 24.01
CA LEU A 11 41.43 23.55 24.09
C LEU A 11 40.78 23.52 22.70
N LEU A 12 41.11 22.48 21.89
CA LEU A 12 40.32 22.12 20.71
C LEU A 12 38.99 21.60 21.24
N VAL A 13 38.00 22.50 21.34
CA VAL A 13 36.60 22.10 21.49
C VAL A 13 36.17 21.53 20.12
N LEU A 14 36.30 20.21 20.01
CA LEU A 14 35.59 19.45 18.97
C LEU A 14 34.11 19.64 19.24
N SER A 15 33.54 20.73 18.69
CA SER A 15 32.10 20.86 18.53
C SER A 15 31.66 19.77 17.56
N SER A 16 31.31 18.60 18.11
CA SER A 16 30.46 17.64 17.44
C SER A 16 29.14 18.37 17.16
N SER A 17 29.05 18.97 15.97
CA SER A 17 27.77 19.43 15.46
C SER A 17 26.88 18.19 15.44
N ALA A 18 26.05 18.03 16.45
CA ALA A 18 24.95 17.10 16.40
C ALA A 18 24.08 17.59 15.24
N PHE A 19 24.33 17.06 14.04
CA PHE A 19 23.41 17.28 12.92
C PHE A 19 22.06 16.75 13.40
N ALA A 20 21.08 17.63 13.58
CA ALA A 20 19.71 17.22 13.80
C ALA A 20 19.34 16.28 12.66
N ALA A 21 18.76 15.12 12.99
CA ALA A 21 18.36 14.15 12.00
C ALA A 21 17.42 14.81 10.99
N GLU A 22 17.71 14.65 9.70
CA GLU A 22 16.85 15.20 8.65
C GLU A 22 15.52 14.46 8.65
N LYS A 23 14.41 15.22 8.76
CA LYS A 23 13.07 14.66 8.86
C LYS A 23 12.52 14.27 7.50
N ILE A 24 11.91 13.08 7.44
CA ILE A 24 11.15 12.55 6.30
C ILE A 24 9.73 12.28 6.77
N VAL A 25 8.72 12.85 6.11
CA VAL A 25 7.31 12.61 6.43
C VAL A 25 6.73 11.64 5.41
N LEU A 26 6.34 10.44 5.85
CA LEU A 26 5.83 9.35 5.02
C LEU A 26 4.36 9.07 5.31
N GLY A 27 3.51 9.16 4.27
CA GLY A 27 2.12 8.72 4.34
C GLY A 27 1.97 7.24 4.02
N VAL A 28 1.25 6.49 4.88
CA VAL A 28 1.03 5.04 4.73
C VAL A 28 -0.41 4.66 5.05
N THR A 29 -0.84 3.46 4.62
CA THR A 29 -2.02 2.79 5.20
C THR A 29 -1.59 1.92 6.39
N PRO A 30 -2.50 1.58 7.35
CA PRO A 30 -2.14 0.83 8.54
C PRO A 30 -1.44 -0.49 8.20
N PHE A 31 -2.15 -1.48 7.66
CA PHE A 31 -1.57 -2.77 7.29
C PHE A 31 -1.25 -2.85 5.79
N PRO A 32 -0.12 -3.41 5.40
CA PRO A 32 1.10 -3.71 6.15
C PRO A 32 2.11 -2.57 6.05
N ALA A 33 1.72 -1.46 5.37
CA ALA A 33 2.66 -0.40 4.99
C ALA A 33 3.28 0.27 6.22
N LYS A 34 2.48 0.49 7.30
CA LYS A 34 3.02 1.03 8.56
C LYS A 34 4.03 0.08 9.20
N GLU A 35 3.70 -1.22 9.32
CA GLU A 35 4.61 -2.19 9.94
C GLU A 35 5.94 -2.29 9.16
N ILE A 36 5.90 -2.22 7.84
CA ILE A 36 7.08 -2.20 6.97
C ILE A 36 7.85 -0.88 7.15
N ALA A 37 7.15 0.26 7.22
CA ALA A 37 7.77 1.57 7.43
C ALA A 37 8.43 1.69 8.81
N ASP A 38 7.89 1.04 9.85
CA ASP A 38 8.51 0.99 11.19
C ASP A 38 9.90 0.31 11.13
N VAL A 39 10.04 -0.78 10.35
CA VAL A 39 11.35 -1.41 10.13
C VAL A 39 12.28 -0.50 9.34
N ALA A 40 11.78 0.15 8.28
CA ALA A 40 12.56 1.10 7.50
C ALA A 40 13.00 2.32 8.34
N LYS A 41 12.21 2.76 9.32
CA LYS A 41 12.54 3.82 10.27
C LYS A 41 13.81 3.50 11.07
N GLU A 42 13.96 2.27 11.53
CA GLU A 42 15.18 1.84 12.25
C GLU A 42 16.41 1.85 11.34
N VAL A 43 16.24 1.49 10.06
CA VAL A 43 17.33 1.54 9.06
C VAL A 43 17.73 3.00 8.77
N LEU A 44 16.77 3.90 8.64
CA LEU A 44 16.97 5.33 8.38
C LEU A 44 17.63 6.04 9.56
N ALA A 45 17.24 5.71 10.79
CA ALA A 45 17.83 6.30 12.00
C ALA A 45 19.35 6.11 12.06
N LYS A 46 19.86 4.97 11.62
CA LYS A 46 21.30 4.67 11.53
C LYS A 46 22.02 5.54 10.48
N GLN A 47 21.27 6.17 9.58
CA GLN A 47 21.78 7.03 8.50
C GLN A 47 21.58 8.52 8.80
N GLY A 48 21.11 8.88 10.00
CA GLY A 48 20.88 10.27 10.42
C GLY A 48 19.54 10.85 9.93
N TYR A 49 18.56 10.01 9.56
CA TYR A 49 17.21 10.45 9.19
C TYR A 49 16.19 10.10 10.29
N GLU A 50 15.23 10.99 10.48
CA GLU A 50 14.04 10.77 11.31
C GLU A 50 12.83 10.51 10.42
N LEU A 51 12.22 9.31 10.49
CA LEU A 51 11.00 9.00 9.75
C LEU A 51 9.76 9.30 10.61
N ASP A 52 8.95 10.29 10.18
CA ASP A 52 7.63 10.60 10.73
C ASP A 52 6.55 9.94 9.87
N ILE A 53 5.86 8.94 10.44
CA ILE A 53 4.88 8.13 9.72
C ILE A 53 3.48 8.68 9.99
N LYS A 54 2.75 9.04 8.93
CA LYS A 54 1.35 9.49 8.96
C LYS A 54 0.43 8.42 8.40
N GLU A 55 -0.53 7.96 9.18
CA GLU A 55 -1.48 6.93 8.77
C GLU A 55 -2.73 7.52 8.11
N PHE A 56 -3.17 6.91 7.03
CA PHE A 56 -4.37 7.26 6.29
C PHE A 56 -5.26 6.02 6.16
N THR A 57 -6.57 6.21 6.33
CA THR A 57 -7.56 5.12 6.30
C THR A 57 -8.27 4.97 4.94
N ASP A 58 -7.83 5.71 3.93
CA ASP A 58 -8.33 5.65 2.56
C ASP A 58 -7.19 5.72 1.53
N PHE A 59 -7.53 5.58 0.24
CA PHE A 59 -6.54 5.62 -0.84
C PHE A 59 -6.46 6.98 -1.56
N VAL A 60 -7.30 7.95 -1.21
CA VAL A 60 -7.39 9.25 -1.91
C VAL A 60 -6.50 10.30 -1.26
N GLN A 61 -6.64 10.47 0.06
CA GLN A 61 -5.97 11.52 0.84
C GLN A 61 -4.44 11.47 0.78
N PRO A 62 -3.75 10.29 0.80
CA PRO A 62 -2.29 10.29 0.79
C PRO A 62 -1.66 10.95 -0.46
N ASN A 63 -2.34 10.91 -1.61
CA ASN A 63 -1.83 11.53 -2.82
C ASN A 63 -2.03 13.06 -2.81
N PHE A 64 -3.12 13.55 -2.25
CA PHE A 64 -3.32 14.99 -2.06
C PHE A 64 -2.36 15.57 -1.00
N ALA A 65 -2.16 14.87 0.11
CA ALA A 65 -1.19 15.25 1.14
C ALA A 65 0.27 15.24 0.63
N LEU A 66 0.58 14.39 -0.36
CA LEU A 66 1.86 14.40 -1.04
C LEU A 66 1.98 15.62 -1.98
N GLU A 67 0.94 15.93 -2.74
CA GLU A 67 0.91 17.05 -3.67
C GLU A 67 1.00 18.40 -2.96
N ASP A 68 0.27 18.58 -1.83
CA ASP A 68 0.27 19.80 -1.02
C ASP A 68 1.52 19.97 -0.13
N LYS A 69 2.49 19.04 -0.21
CA LYS A 69 3.76 19.02 0.54
C LYS A 69 3.62 18.72 2.04
N SER A 70 2.48 18.28 2.52
CA SER A 70 2.31 17.76 3.89
C SER A 70 3.06 16.45 4.10
N LEU A 71 3.37 15.74 3.03
CA LEU A 71 4.21 14.53 2.99
C LEU A 71 5.42 14.75 2.07
N ASP A 72 6.50 14.04 2.36
CA ASP A 72 7.66 13.93 1.44
C ASP A 72 7.47 12.76 0.45
N ALA A 73 6.82 11.70 0.91
CA ALA A 73 6.53 10.51 0.12
C ALA A 73 5.26 9.82 0.65
N ASN A 74 4.67 8.92 -0.16
CA ASN A 74 3.66 7.98 0.32
C ASN A 74 3.97 6.55 -0.10
N PHE A 75 3.44 5.59 0.68
CA PHE A 75 3.67 4.17 0.48
C PHE A 75 2.39 3.41 0.84
N PHE A 76 1.51 3.20 -0.15
CA PHE A 76 0.20 2.55 0.02
C PHE A 76 -0.38 2.01 -1.29
N GLN A 77 0.05 2.50 -2.44
CA GLN A 77 -0.59 2.33 -3.75
C GLN A 77 0.26 1.53 -4.73
N HIS A 78 -0.39 0.85 -5.67
CA HIS A 78 0.26 0.21 -6.82
C HIS A 78 0.31 1.15 -8.04
N ILE A 79 1.21 0.88 -8.99
CA ILE A 79 1.43 1.74 -10.16
C ILE A 79 0.15 2.05 -10.94
N PRO A 80 -0.72 1.09 -11.30
CA PRO A 80 -1.95 1.42 -12.03
C PRO A 80 -2.86 2.41 -11.29
N TYR A 81 -2.96 2.33 -9.95
CA TYR A 81 -3.73 3.28 -9.15
C TYR A 81 -3.08 4.68 -9.20
N LEU A 82 -1.76 4.75 -8.99
CA LEU A 82 -0.99 5.99 -9.05
C LEU A 82 -1.18 6.68 -10.41
N GLU A 83 -1.02 5.95 -11.52
CA GLU A 83 -1.16 6.53 -12.86
C GLU A 83 -2.60 6.98 -13.15
N ASN A 84 -3.60 6.26 -12.66
CA ASN A 84 -5.00 6.71 -12.76
C ASN A 84 -5.22 8.02 -11.99
N MET A 85 -4.74 8.11 -10.73
CA MET A 85 -4.84 9.33 -9.91
C MET A 85 -4.10 10.50 -10.54
N LYS A 86 -2.90 10.29 -11.07
CA LYS A 86 -2.16 11.32 -11.84
C LYS A 86 -2.98 11.88 -12.99
N SER A 87 -3.55 11.00 -13.80
CA SER A 87 -4.33 11.39 -14.97
C SER A 87 -5.60 12.15 -14.59
N GLU A 88 -6.36 11.64 -13.61
CA GLU A 88 -7.65 12.22 -13.24
C GLU A 88 -7.52 13.51 -12.42
N LYS A 89 -6.53 13.58 -11.53
CA LYS A 89 -6.35 14.68 -10.58
C LYS A 89 -5.21 15.63 -10.97
N LYS A 90 -4.50 15.35 -12.07
CA LYS A 90 -3.36 16.13 -12.58
C LYS A 90 -2.23 16.29 -11.56
N LEU A 91 -1.94 15.21 -10.81
CA LEU A 91 -0.90 15.21 -9.76
C LEU A 91 0.48 15.02 -10.37
N ASP A 92 1.49 15.72 -9.82
CA ASP A 92 2.89 15.59 -10.23
C ASP A 92 3.66 14.64 -9.30
N ILE A 93 3.24 13.39 -9.27
CA ILE A 93 3.83 12.31 -8.44
C ILE A 93 4.37 11.18 -9.31
N VAL A 94 5.42 10.51 -8.84
CA VAL A 94 6.08 9.42 -9.57
C VAL A 94 6.34 8.21 -8.67
N PRO A 95 6.24 6.97 -9.20
CA PRO A 95 6.66 5.78 -8.47
C PRO A 95 8.19 5.67 -8.45
N LEU A 96 8.76 5.12 -7.36
CA LEU A 96 10.20 4.93 -7.21
C LEU A 96 10.58 3.44 -7.17
N VAL A 97 10.23 2.76 -6.08
CA VAL A 97 10.59 1.36 -5.86
C VAL A 97 9.35 0.53 -5.51
N LYS A 98 9.30 -0.70 -5.98
CA LYS A 98 8.33 -1.70 -5.54
C LYS A 98 8.76 -2.24 -4.19
N VAL A 99 7.82 -2.47 -3.27
CA VAL A 99 8.14 -2.97 -1.94
C VAL A 99 7.45 -4.30 -1.65
N HIS A 100 6.13 -4.39 -1.83
CA HIS A 100 5.39 -5.62 -1.58
C HIS A 100 4.17 -5.75 -2.49
N LEU A 101 3.65 -6.98 -2.59
CA LEU A 101 2.40 -7.29 -3.28
C LEU A 101 1.32 -7.67 -2.25
N LEU A 102 0.10 -7.17 -2.47
CA LEU A 102 -1.12 -7.49 -1.74
C LEU A 102 -2.18 -8.04 -2.71
N PRO A 103 -2.35 -9.35 -2.81
CA PRO A 103 -3.45 -9.91 -3.59
C PRO A 103 -4.82 -9.45 -3.08
N ILE A 104 -5.71 -9.01 -3.98
CA ILE A 104 -7.11 -8.78 -3.63
C ILE A 104 -7.81 -10.13 -3.43
N GLY A 105 -8.80 -10.21 -2.53
CA GLY A 105 -9.48 -11.46 -2.21
C GLY A 105 -11.00 -11.38 -2.21
N ILE A 106 -11.66 -12.52 -2.42
CA ILE A 106 -13.11 -12.71 -2.25
C ILE A 106 -13.36 -13.27 -0.86
N TYR A 107 -14.22 -12.61 -0.10
CA TYR A 107 -14.56 -12.97 1.28
C TYR A 107 -16.07 -13.13 1.45
N SER A 108 -16.48 -13.92 2.46
CA SER A 108 -17.89 -14.12 2.81
C SER A 108 -18.04 -14.44 4.29
N GLN A 109 -19.19 -14.05 4.84
CA GLN A 109 -19.72 -14.54 6.12
C GLN A 109 -20.94 -15.47 5.94
N LYS A 110 -21.37 -15.68 4.67
CA LYS A 110 -22.62 -16.42 4.36
C LYS A 110 -22.38 -17.74 3.65
N VAL A 111 -21.29 -17.86 2.92
CA VAL A 111 -20.93 -19.08 2.19
C VAL A 111 -19.47 -19.44 2.45
N THR A 112 -19.16 -20.72 2.40
CA THR A 112 -17.81 -21.27 2.60
C THR A 112 -17.14 -21.67 1.26
N SER A 113 -17.90 -21.62 0.16
CA SER A 113 -17.42 -21.93 -1.18
C SER A 113 -18.10 -21.02 -2.21
N LEU A 114 -17.37 -20.63 -3.27
CA LEU A 114 -17.94 -19.89 -4.40
C LEU A 114 -18.99 -20.69 -5.18
N LYS A 115 -18.99 -22.02 -5.05
CA LYS A 115 -20.03 -22.90 -5.63
C LYS A 115 -21.40 -22.67 -4.98
N ASP A 116 -21.43 -22.25 -3.71
CA ASP A 116 -22.65 -22.02 -2.93
C ASP A 116 -23.28 -20.63 -3.21
N VAL A 117 -22.62 -19.79 -3.99
CA VAL A 117 -23.16 -18.49 -4.43
C VAL A 117 -24.37 -18.74 -5.32
N LYS A 118 -25.55 -18.34 -4.84
CA LYS A 118 -26.85 -18.56 -5.50
C LYS A 118 -27.18 -17.49 -6.54
N GLU A 119 -28.18 -17.76 -7.36
CA GLU A 119 -28.76 -16.75 -8.27
C GLU A 119 -29.21 -15.51 -7.48
N LYS A 120 -29.05 -14.33 -8.08
CA LYS A 120 -29.38 -13.01 -7.50
C LYS A 120 -28.60 -12.64 -6.24
N SER A 121 -27.54 -13.35 -5.91
CA SER A 121 -26.64 -13.00 -4.81
C SER A 121 -26.07 -11.59 -4.97
N VAL A 122 -25.87 -10.89 -3.84
CA VAL A 122 -25.28 -9.57 -3.80
C VAL A 122 -23.76 -9.71 -3.67
N VAL A 123 -23.03 -9.02 -4.54
CA VAL A 123 -21.56 -8.97 -4.60
C VAL A 123 -21.11 -7.53 -4.45
N ALA A 124 -20.28 -7.24 -3.45
CA ALA A 124 -19.65 -5.92 -3.32
C ALA A 124 -18.23 -5.92 -3.92
N VAL A 125 -17.86 -4.84 -4.59
CA VAL A 125 -16.55 -4.65 -5.23
C VAL A 125 -16.07 -3.20 -5.02
N PRO A 126 -14.75 -2.92 -5.12
CA PRO A 126 -14.22 -1.55 -5.09
C PRO A 126 -14.77 -0.71 -6.26
N ASN A 127 -15.05 0.56 -6.00
CA ASN A 127 -15.58 1.51 -7.00
C ASN A 127 -14.50 2.29 -7.76
N ASP A 128 -13.23 2.24 -7.30
CA ASP A 128 -12.15 2.88 -8.06
C ASP A 128 -11.80 2.07 -9.31
N PRO A 129 -11.44 2.75 -10.44
CA PRO A 129 -11.29 2.08 -11.73
C PRO A 129 -10.27 0.96 -11.75
N THR A 130 -9.26 1.00 -10.89
CA THR A 130 -8.15 0.06 -10.93
C THR A 130 -8.35 -1.14 -10.01
N ASN A 131 -8.86 -0.94 -8.78
CA ASN A 131 -9.22 -2.05 -7.91
C ASN A 131 -10.55 -2.70 -8.32
N GLY A 132 -11.50 -1.91 -8.87
CA GLY A 132 -12.69 -2.45 -9.53
C GLY A 132 -12.33 -3.39 -10.67
N PHE A 133 -11.39 -2.99 -11.55
CA PHE A 133 -10.85 -3.86 -12.59
C PHE A 133 -10.30 -5.17 -12.03
N ARG A 134 -9.45 -5.11 -10.97
CA ARG A 134 -8.91 -6.32 -10.31
C ARG A 134 -10.03 -7.21 -9.79
N ALA A 135 -11.02 -6.61 -9.14
CA ALA A 135 -12.15 -7.34 -8.59
C ALA A 135 -12.96 -8.08 -9.67
N TYR A 136 -13.28 -7.40 -10.78
CA TYR A 136 -13.98 -8.03 -11.90
C TYR A 136 -13.16 -9.14 -12.54
N LYS A 137 -11.84 -8.96 -12.71
CA LYS A 137 -10.97 -10.00 -13.25
C LYS A 137 -10.86 -11.22 -12.32
N LEU A 138 -10.88 -10.99 -10.99
CA LEU A 138 -10.93 -12.09 -10.03
C LEU A 138 -12.27 -12.84 -10.10
N LEU A 139 -13.41 -12.14 -10.15
CA LEU A 139 -14.73 -12.75 -10.30
C LEU A 139 -14.88 -13.52 -11.62
N GLU A 140 -14.29 -13.00 -12.72
CA GLU A 140 -14.25 -13.66 -14.03
C GLU A 140 -13.42 -14.94 -13.98
N ARG A 141 -12.24 -14.91 -13.38
CA ARG A 141 -11.37 -16.08 -13.20
C ARG A 141 -12.08 -17.20 -12.42
N GLU A 142 -12.88 -16.82 -11.43
CA GLU A 142 -13.66 -17.78 -10.64
C GLU A 142 -14.98 -18.22 -11.33
N GLY A 143 -15.22 -17.80 -12.57
CA GLY A 143 -16.38 -18.24 -13.36
C GLY A 143 -17.73 -17.65 -12.88
N LEU A 144 -17.71 -16.59 -12.08
CA LEU A 144 -18.93 -15.99 -11.55
C LEU A 144 -19.60 -15.02 -12.53
N LEU A 145 -18.84 -14.43 -13.43
CA LEU A 145 -19.29 -13.52 -14.49
C LEU A 145 -18.25 -13.48 -15.61
N LYS A 146 -18.58 -12.81 -16.73
CA LYS A 146 -17.65 -12.53 -17.82
C LYS A 146 -17.69 -11.07 -18.19
N MET A 147 -16.54 -10.46 -18.37
CA MET A 147 -16.38 -9.06 -18.70
C MET A 147 -16.07 -8.88 -20.19
N LYS A 148 -16.46 -7.74 -20.76
CA LYS A 148 -15.93 -7.36 -22.08
C LYS A 148 -14.42 -7.13 -21.99
N PRO A 149 -13.66 -7.25 -23.10
CA PRO A 149 -12.27 -6.84 -23.14
C PRO A 149 -12.10 -5.37 -22.77
N GLY A 150 -11.08 -5.04 -21.94
CA GLY A 150 -10.81 -3.67 -21.53
C GLY A 150 -9.81 -3.60 -20.38
N ASN A 151 -9.40 -2.39 -20.03
CA ASN A 151 -8.46 -2.09 -18.96
C ASN A 151 -9.09 -1.23 -17.83
N LYS A 152 -10.32 -0.80 -18.02
CA LYS A 152 -11.18 -0.17 -17.00
C LYS A 152 -12.55 -0.83 -17.13
N LEU A 153 -13.00 -1.49 -16.08
CA LEU A 153 -14.23 -2.26 -16.07
C LEU A 153 -15.15 -1.79 -14.94
N THR A 154 -16.45 -1.76 -15.24
CA THR A 154 -17.54 -1.45 -14.31
C THR A 154 -18.64 -2.51 -14.42
N ALA A 155 -19.65 -2.46 -13.59
CA ALA A 155 -20.79 -3.37 -13.69
C ALA A 155 -21.48 -3.33 -15.07
N ALA A 156 -21.42 -2.18 -15.79
CA ALA A 156 -21.98 -2.04 -17.14
C ALA A 156 -21.25 -2.84 -18.22
N ASP A 157 -20.04 -3.32 -17.91
CA ASP A 157 -19.15 -4.04 -18.82
C ASP A 157 -19.28 -5.57 -18.68
N ILE A 158 -20.23 -6.04 -17.87
CA ILE A 158 -20.54 -7.46 -17.71
C ILE A 158 -21.28 -7.95 -18.96
N VAL A 159 -20.72 -8.93 -19.66
CA VAL A 159 -21.31 -9.55 -20.86
C VAL A 159 -22.04 -10.85 -20.56
N GLU A 160 -21.62 -11.60 -19.53
CA GLU A 160 -22.31 -12.77 -19.03
C GLU A 160 -22.41 -12.74 -17.51
N ASN A 161 -23.63 -12.96 -17.01
CA ASN A 161 -23.93 -13.03 -15.59
C ASN A 161 -24.91 -14.20 -15.35
N PRO A 162 -24.43 -15.45 -15.41
CA PRO A 162 -25.29 -16.63 -15.39
C PRO A 162 -26.10 -16.76 -14.10
N LYS A 163 -25.57 -16.25 -12.99
CA LYS A 163 -26.25 -16.24 -11.69
C LYS A 163 -27.02 -14.94 -11.42
N LYS A 164 -27.13 -14.03 -12.39
CA LYS A 164 -27.82 -12.73 -12.24
C LYS A 164 -27.36 -11.98 -10.98
N LEU A 165 -26.06 -12.00 -10.69
CA LEU A 165 -25.46 -11.37 -9.51
C LEU A 165 -25.79 -9.86 -9.49
N LYS A 166 -26.07 -9.35 -8.30
CA LYS A 166 -26.31 -7.92 -8.06
C LYS A 166 -25.03 -7.27 -7.57
N ILE A 167 -24.40 -6.49 -8.44
CA ILE A 167 -23.14 -5.83 -8.10
C ILE A 167 -23.40 -4.53 -7.34
N ARG A 168 -22.62 -4.31 -6.26
CA ARG A 168 -22.56 -3.05 -5.51
C ARG A 168 -21.10 -2.57 -5.54
N GLU A 169 -20.88 -1.42 -6.17
CA GLU A 169 -19.59 -0.75 -6.22
C GLU A 169 -19.51 0.24 -5.06
N LEU A 170 -18.49 0.08 -4.19
CA LEU A 170 -18.34 0.84 -2.96
C LEU A 170 -16.87 1.24 -2.78
N GLU A 171 -16.63 2.29 -1.99
CA GLU A 171 -15.27 2.66 -1.59
C GLU A 171 -14.58 1.50 -0.86
N ALA A 172 -13.31 1.25 -1.18
CA ALA A 172 -12.56 0.11 -0.68
C ALA A 172 -12.57 -0.02 0.86
N PRO A 173 -12.45 1.05 1.67
CA PRO A 173 -12.53 0.96 3.13
C PRO A 173 -13.88 0.49 3.68
N GLN A 174 -14.96 0.60 2.89
CA GLN A 174 -16.30 0.21 3.32
C GLN A 174 -16.58 -1.29 3.10
N LEU A 175 -15.86 -1.94 2.19
CA LEU A 175 -16.12 -3.31 1.76
C LEU A 175 -16.15 -4.36 2.90
N PRO A 176 -15.23 -4.35 3.88
CA PRO A 176 -15.30 -5.31 4.98
C PRO A 176 -16.61 -5.24 5.77
N ARG A 177 -17.16 -4.02 5.93
CA ARG A 177 -18.42 -3.81 6.67
C ARG A 177 -19.65 -4.31 5.94
N THR A 178 -19.52 -4.62 4.64
CA THR A 178 -20.65 -5.14 3.84
C THR A 178 -20.83 -6.66 3.97
N LEU A 179 -19.89 -7.39 4.56
CA LEU A 179 -19.93 -8.84 4.66
C LEU A 179 -21.21 -9.41 5.27
N PRO A 180 -21.83 -8.81 6.31
CA PRO A 180 -23.11 -9.26 6.83
C PRO A 180 -24.28 -9.11 5.82
N ASP A 181 -24.21 -8.09 4.93
CA ASP A 181 -25.30 -7.74 4.01
C ASP A 181 -25.14 -8.31 2.61
N THR A 182 -23.92 -8.69 2.22
CA THR A 182 -23.58 -9.27 0.92
C THR A 182 -23.42 -10.77 0.98
N THR A 183 -23.50 -11.46 -0.16
CA THR A 183 -23.17 -12.88 -0.25
C THR A 183 -21.66 -13.06 -0.28
N ILE A 184 -20.97 -12.23 -1.09
CA ILE A 184 -19.52 -12.16 -1.16
C ILE A 184 -19.09 -10.69 -1.35
N SER A 185 -17.89 -10.35 -0.88
CA SER A 185 -17.27 -9.05 -1.12
C SER A 185 -15.85 -9.25 -1.61
N VAL A 186 -15.44 -8.49 -2.63
CA VAL A 186 -14.04 -8.47 -3.10
C VAL A 186 -13.33 -7.33 -2.38
N ILE A 187 -12.36 -7.67 -1.54
CA ILE A 187 -11.77 -6.73 -0.57
C ILE A 187 -10.25 -6.65 -0.79
N ASN A 188 -9.70 -5.44 -0.83
CA ASN A 188 -8.26 -5.22 -0.81
C ASN A 188 -7.67 -5.78 0.50
N MET A 189 -6.55 -6.49 0.40
CA MET A 189 -5.96 -7.25 1.52
C MET A 189 -5.72 -6.40 2.78
N ASN A 190 -5.23 -5.16 2.63
CA ASN A 190 -5.01 -4.27 3.76
C ASN A 190 -6.30 -4.05 4.56
N PHE A 191 -7.40 -3.70 3.92
CA PHE A 191 -8.70 -3.50 4.59
C PHE A 191 -9.29 -4.80 5.14
N ALA A 192 -9.03 -5.93 4.49
CA ALA A 192 -9.43 -7.23 5.03
C ALA A 192 -8.72 -7.52 6.37
N VAL A 193 -7.41 -7.31 6.43
CA VAL A 193 -6.61 -7.52 7.66
C VAL A 193 -6.96 -6.51 8.74
N ASP A 194 -7.14 -5.23 8.40
CA ASP A 194 -7.56 -4.19 9.36
C ASP A 194 -8.94 -4.49 9.97
N ALA A 195 -9.80 -5.23 9.23
CA ALA A 195 -11.09 -5.73 9.72
C ALA A 195 -11.01 -7.08 10.47
N GLY A 196 -9.81 -7.60 10.73
CA GLY A 196 -9.58 -8.83 11.48
C GLY A 196 -9.62 -10.12 10.65
N LEU A 197 -9.75 -10.04 9.32
CA LEU A 197 -9.69 -11.20 8.44
C LEU A 197 -8.24 -11.64 8.20
N ASN A 198 -8.04 -12.95 8.04
CA ASN A 198 -6.77 -13.51 7.59
C ASN A 198 -6.89 -13.93 6.12
N PRO A 199 -6.28 -13.21 5.17
CA PRO A 199 -6.44 -13.49 3.74
C PRO A 199 -6.07 -14.93 3.35
N SER A 200 -5.03 -15.49 3.96
CA SER A 200 -4.60 -16.87 3.67
C SER A 200 -5.55 -17.95 4.17
N LYS A 201 -6.48 -17.62 5.10
CA LYS A 201 -7.41 -18.59 5.72
C LYS A 201 -8.86 -18.30 5.35
N ASP A 202 -9.25 -17.02 5.31
CA ASP A 202 -10.64 -16.59 5.24
C ASP A 202 -11.08 -16.23 3.82
N ALA A 203 -10.13 -16.02 2.88
CA ALA A 203 -10.48 -15.75 1.50
C ALA A 203 -10.98 -17.02 0.79
N LEU A 204 -12.12 -16.91 0.11
CA LEU A 204 -12.65 -17.96 -0.77
C LEU A 204 -11.83 -18.07 -2.06
N ALA A 205 -11.23 -16.97 -2.50
CA ALA A 205 -10.25 -16.91 -3.58
C ALA A 205 -9.35 -15.68 -3.41
N LEU A 206 -8.11 -15.79 -3.85
CA LEU A 206 -7.12 -14.69 -3.88
C LEU A 206 -6.64 -14.46 -5.31
N GLU A 207 -6.34 -13.20 -5.64
CA GLU A 207 -5.63 -12.84 -6.87
C GLU A 207 -4.29 -13.60 -6.99
N SER A 208 -3.77 -13.74 -8.22
CA SER A 208 -2.47 -14.38 -8.45
C SER A 208 -1.32 -13.63 -7.77
N LYS A 209 -0.35 -14.40 -7.29
CA LYS A 209 0.92 -13.85 -6.75
C LYS A 209 1.79 -13.20 -7.82
N ASP A 210 1.56 -13.50 -9.09
CA ASP A 210 2.27 -12.92 -10.24
C ASP A 210 1.58 -11.66 -10.78
N SER A 211 0.70 -11.04 -9.99
CA SER A 211 -0.04 -9.86 -10.41
C SER A 211 0.87 -8.61 -10.48
N PRO A 212 0.57 -7.65 -11.39
CA PRO A 212 1.39 -6.44 -11.57
C PRO A 212 1.15 -5.35 -10.52
N TYR A 213 0.37 -5.63 -9.47
CA TYR A 213 -0.12 -4.65 -8.50
C TYR A 213 0.77 -4.53 -7.25
N ALA A 214 2.09 -4.62 -7.42
CA ALA A 214 3.02 -4.34 -6.33
C ALA A 214 2.86 -2.90 -5.83
N VAL A 215 2.78 -2.75 -4.50
CA VAL A 215 2.73 -1.45 -3.82
C VAL A 215 4.10 -0.79 -3.91
N VAL A 216 4.11 0.50 -4.21
CA VAL A 216 5.31 1.30 -4.46
C VAL A 216 5.46 2.45 -3.47
N LEU A 217 6.69 2.86 -3.25
CA LEU A 217 6.99 4.20 -2.73
C LEU A 217 6.76 5.21 -3.86
N ALA A 218 6.08 6.30 -3.57
CA ALA A 218 5.88 7.41 -4.50
C ALA A 218 6.27 8.75 -3.86
N CYS A 219 6.77 9.68 -4.66
CA CYS A 219 7.08 11.05 -4.26
C CYS A 219 6.69 12.03 -5.37
N ARG A 220 6.81 13.35 -5.11
CA ARG A 220 6.70 14.36 -6.16
C ARG A 220 7.84 14.20 -7.16
N SER A 221 7.59 14.48 -8.45
CA SER A 221 8.59 14.28 -9.52
C SER A 221 9.87 15.11 -9.29
N GLY A 222 9.73 16.34 -8.76
CA GLY A 222 10.85 17.22 -8.44
C GLY A 222 11.74 16.73 -7.28
N ASP A 223 11.22 15.85 -6.40
CA ASP A 223 11.93 15.40 -5.19
C ASP A 223 12.62 14.03 -5.36
N LYS A 224 12.37 13.33 -6.46
CA LYS A 224 12.81 11.93 -6.68
C LYS A 224 14.31 11.71 -6.52
N ASP A 225 15.11 12.75 -6.79
CA ASP A 225 16.57 12.67 -6.74
C ASP A 225 17.17 13.20 -5.43
N SER A 226 16.35 13.68 -4.49
CA SER A 226 16.83 14.17 -3.20
C SER A 226 17.45 13.05 -2.35
N ALA A 227 18.43 13.40 -1.50
CA ALA A 227 19.16 12.45 -0.68
C ALA A 227 18.20 11.68 0.26
N LYS A 228 17.26 12.38 0.90
CA LYS A 228 16.30 11.79 1.83
C LYS A 228 15.34 10.81 1.16
N ILE A 229 14.86 11.10 -0.05
CA ILE A 229 13.97 10.21 -0.80
C ILE A 229 14.72 8.96 -1.28
N LYS A 230 15.98 9.11 -1.74
CA LYS A 230 16.84 7.97 -2.09
C LYS A 230 17.16 7.09 -0.87
N ALA A 231 17.40 7.70 0.29
CA ALA A 231 17.62 6.97 1.54
C ALA A 231 16.36 6.18 1.94
N LEU A 232 15.17 6.79 1.87
CA LEU A 232 13.90 6.13 2.16
C LEU A 232 13.64 4.95 1.20
N ALA A 233 13.88 5.13 -0.11
CA ALA A 233 13.72 4.07 -1.11
C ALA A 233 14.65 2.87 -0.80
N LYS A 234 15.92 3.13 -0.44
CA LYS A 234 16.87 2.08 -0.04
C LYS A 234 16.45 1.39 1.25
N ALA A 235 15.94 2.15 2.25
CA ALA A 235 15.50 1.59 3.52
C ALA A 235 14.29 0.65 3.34
N LEU A 236 13.31 1.03 2.50
CA LEU A 236 12.15 0.19 2.19
C LEU A 236 12.51 -1.08 1.39
N ASN A 237 13.63 -1.08 0.65
CA ASN A 237 14.14 -2.24 -0.08
C ASN A 237 15.38 -2.86 0.61
N SER A 238 15.54 -2.64 1.92
CA SER A 238 16.64 -3.20 2.69
C SER A 238 16.45 -4.71 2.98
N PRO A 239 17.56 -5.43 3.28
CA PRO A 239 17.47 -6.82 3.73
C PRO A 239 16.62 -7.00 4.98
N GLU A 240 16.62 -6.03 5.90
CA GLU A 240 15.85 -6.03 7.14
C GLU A 240 14.34 -6.01 6.82
N VAL A 241 13.91 -5.15 5.90
CA VAL A 241 12.50 -5.08 5.45
C VAL A 241 12.12 -6.38 4.73
N LYS A 242 12.96 -6.91 3.84
CA LYS A 242 12.70 -8.18 3.16
C LYS A 242 12.54 -9.34 4.15
N LYS A 243 13.42 -9.41 5.13
CA LYS A 243 13.36 -10.41 6.20
C LYS A 243 12.07 -10.28 7.00
N PHE A 244 11.71 -9.05 7.40
CA PHE A 244 10.47 -8.78 8.14
C PHE A 244 9.22 -9.24 7.36
N ILE A 245 9.12 -8.90 6.07
CA ILE A 245 8.00 -9.34 5.23
C ILE A 245 7.92 -10.87 5.21
N ASN A 246 9.03 -11.55 4.97
CA ASN A 246 9.07 -13.01 4.87
C ASN A 246 8.72 -13.70 6.18
N GLU A 247 9.22 -13.22 7.32
CA GLU A 247 9.06 -13.89 8.61
C GLU A 247 7.75 -13.52 9.34
N LYS A 248 7.26 -12.29 9.16
CA LYS A 248 6.13 -11.76 9.95
C LYS A 248 4.85 -11.56 9.14
N LEU A 249 4.94 -11.29 7.85
CA LEU A 249 3.80 -10.89 7.04
C LEU A 249 3.38 -11.93 5.99
N SER A 250 4.28 -12.84 5.60
CA SER A 250 3.99 -13.87 4.58
C SER A 250 2.83 -14.81 4.96
N ALA A 251 2.67 -15.12 6.26
CA ALA A 251 1.55 -15.93 6.76
C ALA A 251 0.17 -15.27 6.54
N LYS A 252 0.14 -13.94 6.39
CA LYS A 252 -1.06 -13.17 6.03
C LYS A 252 -1.20 -12.99 4.50
N GLY A 253 -0.24 -13.45 3.70
CA GLY A 253 -0.27 -13.39 2.24
C GLY A 253 0.48 -12.19 1.62
N VAL A 254 1.22 -11.42 2.42
CA VAL A 254 2.08 -10.34 1.91
C VAL A 254 3.32 -10.93 1.25
N ILE A 255 3.70 -10.43 0.08
CA ILE A 255 4.80 -10.96 -0.72
C ILE A 255 5.80 -9.83 -0.99
N PRO A 256 7.12 -9.99 -0.71
CA PRO A 256 8.11 -9.00 -1.09
C PRO A 256 8.19 -8.88 -2.62
N ALA A 257 8.38 -7.66 -3.14
CA ALA A 257 8.38 -7.36 -4.57
C ALA A 257 9.74 -6.81 -5.06
N PHE A 258 10.82 -7.06 -4.30
CA PHE A 258 12.20 -6.66 -4.62
C PHE A 258 13.22 -7.72 -4.21
#